data_83e38d29a0a908d4d79032e1352040fc
#
_entry.id   83e38d29a0a908d4d79032e1352040fc
#
_cell.length_a   1.000
_cell.length_b   1.000
_cell.length_c   1.000
_cell.angle_alpha   90.00
_cell.angle_beta   90.00
_cell.angle_gamma   90.00
#
_symmetry.space_group_name_H-M   'P 1'
#
loop_
_entity.id
_entity.type
_entity.pdbx_description
1 polymer ?
#
loop_
_entity_poly.entity_id
_entity_poly.type
_entity_poly.pdbx_seq_one_letter_code
_entity_poly.pdbx_strand_id
1 'polypeptide(L)'
;SLHDALPISFKTYAQHILDNMQAMVSGFEEDPHLRLISGGSDNHMVLIDVTGYGVNGRQVQDLLDEVGITTNKNQIPGEQNGPFKTSGIRVGTAAITTRGFTADESKRVGELISAAIAQRDDQPALDQIHQEVLALTARHPLS
;
A
#
# COMPACT_ATOMS: atom_id res chain seq x y z
N SER A 1 19.70 -2.34 22.65
CA SER A 1 18.45 -2.93 22.17
C SER A 1 18.74 -4.04 21.19
N LEU A 2 17.73 -4.83 20.88
CA LEU A 2 17.86 -5.90 19.88
C LEU A 2 18.28 -5.33 18.51
N HIS A 3 17.74 -4.18 18.15
CA HIS A 3 18.08 -3.51 16.90
C HIS A 3 19.59 -3.18 16.83
N ASP A 4 20.14 -2.71 17.93
CA ASP A 4 21.56 -2.34 17.96
C ASP A 4 22.49 -3.53 17.82
N ALA A 5 22.02 -4.73 18.16
CA ALA A 5 22.80 -5.94 18.03
C ALA A 5 22.79 -6.54 16.61
N LEU A 6 21.96 -6.02 15.70
CA LEU A 6 21.80 -6.53 14.35
C LEU A 6 22.94 -6.03 13.43
N PRO A 7 23.26 -6.78 12.36
CA PRO A 7 24.22 -6.31 11.37
C PRO A 7 23.80 -4.99 10.74
N ILE A 8 24.78 -4.18 10.33
CA ILE A 8 24.52 -2.87 9.69
C ILE A 8 23.66 -3.03 8.44
N SER A 9 23.90 -4.07 7.62
CA SER A 9 23.11 -4.33 6.41
C SER A 9 21.65 -4.56 6.74
N PHE A 10 21.35 -5.27 7.83
CA PHE A 10 19.98 -5.50 8.26
C PHE A 10 19.34 -4.21 8.78
N LYS A 11 20.09 -3.40 9.54
CA LYS A 11 19.60 -2.11 10.03
C LYS A 11 19.26 -1.18 8.88
N THR A 12 20.10 -1.15 7.86
CA THR A 12 19.85 -0.34 6.66
C THR A 12 18.59 -0.80 5.94
N TYR A 13 18.40 -2.11 5.79
CA TYR A 13 17.20 -2.67 5.17
C TYR A 13 15.94 -2.30 5.96
N ALA A 14 15.98 -2.46 7.28
CA ALA A 14 14.87 -2.11 8.16
C ALA A 14 14.51 -0.62 8.04
N GLN A 15 15.52 0.25 7.95
CA GLN A 15 15.30 1.68 7.79
C GLN A 15 14.65 1.98 6.43
N HIS A 16 15.07 1.30 5.36
CA HIS A 16 14.48 1.47 4.04
C HIS A 16 13.01 1.05 4.03
N ILE A 17 12.64 -0.02 4.76
CA ILE A 17 11.23 -0.41 4.88
C ILE A 17 10.42 0.72 5.50
N LEU A 18 10.93 1.33 6.57
CA LEU A 18 10.24 2.44 7.25
C LEU A 18 10.16 3.68 6.36
N ASP A 19 11.26 4.01 5.67
CA ASP A 19 11.31 5.16 4.76
C ASP A 19 10.30 4.99 3.62
N ASN A 20 10.25 3.80 3.04
CA ASN A 20 9.30 3.49 1.97
C ASN A 20 7.86 3.50 2.48
N MET A 21 7.65 3.07 3.73
CA MET A 21 6.32 3.13 4.34
C MET A 21 5.84 4.57 4.48
N GLN A 22 6.70 5.45 5.00
CA GLN A 22 6.36 6.87 5.16
C GLN A 22 6.10 7.52 3.81
N ALA A 23 6.90 7.18 2.80
CA ALA A 23 6.72 7.69 1.44
C ALA A 23 5.40 7.20 0.83
N MET A 24 5.08 5.92 0.98
CA MET A 24 3.83 5.37 0.46
C MET A 24 2.62 6.04 1.12
N VAL A 25 2.67 6.20 2.45
CA VAL A 25 1.62 6.90 3.20
C VAL A 25 1.42 8.30 2.67
N SER A 26 2.50 9.03 2.38
CA SER A 26 2.39 10.38 1.84
C SER A 26 1.70 10.41 0.49
N GLY A 27 1.72 9.30 -0.26
CA GLY A 27 1.06 9.20 -1.56
C GLY A 27 -0.46 9.17 -1.47
N PHE A 28 -1.04 8.65 -0.38
CA PHE A 28 -2.49 8.62 -0.21
C PHE A 28 -2.99 9.43 1.00
N GLU A 29 -2.09 10.05 1.75
CA GLU A 29 -2.45 10.82 2.95
C GLU A 29 -3.33 12.02 2.61
N GLU A 30 -3.16 12.62 1.43
CA GLU A 30 -3.94 13.75 0.99
C GLU A 30 -5.33 13.38 0.49
N ASP A 31 -5.60 12.08 0.30
CA ASP A 31 -6.90 11.61 -0.18
C ASP A 31 -7.89 11.62 1.00
N PRO A 32 -8.90 12.51 0.98
CA PRO A 32 -9.84 12.64 2.09
C PRO A 32 -10.77 11.45 2.25
N HIS A 33 -10.85 10.57 1.25
CA HIS A 33 -11.71 9.38 1.29
C HIS A 33 -11.01 8.16 1.87
N LEU A 34 -9.70 8.24 2.08
CA LEU A 34 -8.92 7.17 2.70
C LEU A 34 -8.51 7.59 4.10
N ARG A 35 -8.80 6.76 5.09
CA ARG A 35 -8.47 7.07 6.48
C ARG A 35 -7.45 6.07 7.01
N LEU A 36 -6.30 6.59 7.43
CA LEU A 36 -5.30 5.78 8.12
C LEU A 36 -5.81 5.40 9.50
N ILE A 37 -5.74 4.11 9.81
CA ILE A 37 -6.12 3.61 11.14
C ILE A 37 -4.88 3.63 12.03
N SER A 38 -5.04 4.18 13.23
CA SER A 38 -4.02 4.29 14.28
C SER A 38 -2.73 4.97 13.87
N GLY A 39 -2.73 5.79 12.82
CA GLY A 39 -1.57 6.58 12.41
C GLY A 39 -0.28 5.78 12.31
N GLY A 40 -0.37 4.47 12.24
CA GLY A 40 0.73 3.60 12.56
C GLY A 40 1.56 3.24 11.37
N SER A 41 2.67 3.92 11.24
CA SER A 41 3.77 3.43 10.44
C SER A 41 4.84 2.81 11.33
N ASP A 42 4.45 2.37 12.52
CA ASP A 42 5.39 1.77 13.48
C ASP A 42 5.91 0.43 13.00
N ASN A 43 5.10 -0.24 12.17
CA ASN A 43 5.45 -1.49 11.52
C ASN A 43 5.60 -1.24 10.03
N HIS A 44 6.03 -2.24 9.31
CA HIS A 44 6.12 -2.22 7.85
C HIS A 44 4.76 -2.45 7.17
N MET A 45 3.68 -2.25 7.88
CA MET A 45 2.30 -2.42 7.41
C MET A 45 1.44 -1.24 7.83
N VAL A 46 0.53 -0.80 6.95
CA VAL A 46 -0.46 0.24 7.25
C VAL A 46 -1.85 -0.34 7.06
N LEU A 47 -2.78 0.05 7.93
CA LEU A 47 -4.19 -0.29 7.80
C LEU A 47 -4.96 0.96 7.36
N ILE A 48 -5.73 0.83 6.29
CA ILE A 48 -6.46 1.94 5.67
C ILE A 48 -7.94 1.59 5.62
N ASP A 49 -8.79 2.48 6.13
CA ASP A 49 -10.25 2.40 5.96
C ASP A 49 -10.60 2.96 4.58
N VAL A 50 -11.21 2.15 3.73
CA VAL A 50 -11.56 2.51 2.35
C VAL A 50 -13.04 2.85 2.18
N THR A 51 -13.83 2.79 3.25
CA THR A 51 -15.28 3.01 3.17
C THR A 51 -15.67 4.44 2.77
N GLY A 52 -14.75 5.39 2.88
CA GLY A 52 -14.98 6.75 2.40
C GLY A 52 -15.26 6.84 0.91
N TYR A 53 -14.86 5.82 0.13
CA TYR A 53 -15.19 5.70 -1.29
C TYR A 53 -16.48 4.92 -1.55
N GLY A 54 -17.16 4.45 -0.51
CA GLY A 54 -18.37 3.64 -0.65
C GLY A 54 -18.07 2.20 -1.07
N VAL A 55 -16.87 1.72 -0.80
CA VAL A 55 -16.44 0.36 -1.12
C VAL A 55 -15.98 -0.36 0.15
N ASN A 56 -15.86 -1.69 0.06
CA ASN A 56 -15.34 -2.49 1.17
C ASN A 56 -13.91 -2.97 0.87
N GLY A 57 -13.28 -3.57 1.88
CA GLY A 57 -11.90 -4.04 1.76
C GLY A 57 -11.71 -5.11 0.69
N ARG A 58 -12.67 -6.03 0.55
CA ARG A 58 -12.59 -7.08 -0.46
C ARG A 58 -12.62 -6.50 -1.87
N GLN A 59 -13.52 -5.53 -2.11
CA GLN A 59 -13.60 -4.88 -3.42
C GLN A 59 -12.29 -4.20 -3.77
N VAL A 60 -11.67 -3.52 -2.81
CA VAL A 60 -10.39 -2.82 -3.04
C VAL A 60 -9.25 -3.83 -3.22
N GLN A 61 -9.21 -4.89 -2.43
CA GLN A 61 -8.22 -5.94 -2.59
C GLN A 61 -8.25 -6.51 -4.01
N ASP A 62 -9.43 -6.86 -4.50
CA ASP A 62 -9.59 -7.44 -5.83
C ASP A 62 -9.24 -6.42 -6.93
N LEU A 63 -9.67 -5.17 -6.76
CA LEU A 63 -9.36 -4.08 -7.68
C LEU A 63 -7.86 -3.85 -7.81
N LEU A 64 -7.15 -3.75 -6.68
CA LEU A 64 -5.72 -3.50 -6.69
C LEU A 64 -4.95 -4.69 -7.26
N ASP A 65 -5.42 -5.91 -7.00
CA ASP A 65 -4.82 -7.10 -7.59
C ASP A 65 -4.86 -7.05 -9.12
N GLU A 66 -5.96 -6.56 -9.70
CA GLU A 66 -6.11 -6.41 -11.15
C GLU A 66 -5.08 -5.45 -11.74
N VAL A 67 -4.65 -4.44 -11.00
CA VAL A 67 -3.63 -3.49 -11.47
C VAL A 67 -2.22 -3.85 -11.01
N GLY A 68 -2.06 -5.02 -10.40
CA GLY A 68 -0.74 -5.55 -10.02
C GLY A 68 -0.23 -5.09 -8.67
N ILE A 69 -1.11 -4.57 -7.81
CA ILE A 69 -0.74 -4.15 -6.45
C ILE A 69 -1.38 -5.12 -5.44
N THR A 70 -0.53 -5.87 -4.74
CA THR A 70 -1.00 -6.85 -3.77
C THR A 70 -1.28 -6.19 -2.43
N THR A 71 -2.51 -6.34 -1.95
CA THR A 71 -2.95 -5.89 -0.63
C THR A 71 -3.81 -6.98 -0.01
N ASN A 72 -4.18 -6.81 1.26
CA ASN A 72 -5.04 -7.75 1.96
C ASN A 72 -6.19 -7.00 2.61
N LYS A 73 -7.41 -7.49 2.43
CA LYS A 73 -8.54 -6.98 3.19
C LYS A 73 -8.28 -7.22 4.67
N ASN A 74 -8.72 -6.28 5.51
CA ASN A 74 -8.48 -6.36 6.95
C ASN A 74 -9.58 -5.63 7.71
N GLN A 75 -10.05 -6.24 8.80
CA GLN A 75 -11.02 -5.58 9.66
C GLN A 75 -10.39 -4.36 10.33
N ILE A 76 -11.22 -3.38 10.63
CA ILE A 76 -10.82 -2.17 11.35
C ILE A 76 -11.50 -2.16 12.73
N PRO A 77 -11.02 -1.35 13.68
CA PRO A 77 -11.75 -1.13 14.92
C PRO A 77 -13.17 -0.62 14.62
N GLY A 78 -14.17 -1.25 15.22
CA GLY A 78 -15.57 -0.91 14.97
C GLY A 78 -16.10 -1.44 13.64
N GLU A 79 -15.57 -2.54 13.16
CA GLU A 79 -15.90 -3.12 11.86
C GLU A 79 -17.42 -3.29 11.66
N GLN A 80 -17.94 -2.74 10.54
CA GLN A 80 -19.36 -2.81 10.20
C GLN A 80 -19.65 -3.84 9.09
N ASN A 81 -18.64 -4.22 8.31
CA ASN A 81 -18.83 -5.09 7.12
C ASN A 81 -18.51 -6.57 7.38
N GLY A 82 -18.06 -6.91 8.58
CA GLY A 82 -17.73 -8.28 8.96
C GLY A 82 -16.40 -8.77 8.38
N PRO A 83 -16.03 -10.03 8.69
CA PRO A 83 -14.68 -10.54 8.38
C PRO A 83 -14.43 -10.89 6.91
N PHE A 84 -15.49 -11.11 6.12
CA PHE A 84 -15.34 -11.51 4.72
C PHE A 84 -15.23 -10.33 3.78
N LYS A 85 -15.88 -9.20 4.10
CA LYS A 85 -15.84 -7.99 3.28
C LYS A 85 -14.83 -6.99 3.83
N THR A 86 -14.86 -6.76 5.12
CA THR A 86 -14.07 -5.79 5.88
C THR A 86 -14.29 -4.34 5.43
N SER A 87 -13.81 -3.41 6.21
CA SER A 87 -13.84 -1.97 5.85
C SER A 87 -12.47 -1.46 5.49
N GLY A 88 -11.44 -2.26 5.64
CA GLY A 88 -10.07 -1.84 5.44
C GLY A 88 -9.25 -2.77 4.57
N ILE A 89 -8.10 -2.25 4.18
CA ILE A 89 -7.04 -3.01 3.55
C ILE A 89 -5.75 -2.80 4.32
N ARG A 90 -4.89 -3.79 4.26
CA ARG A 90 -3.55 -3.73 4.84
C ARG A 90 -2.53 -3.70 3.72
N VAL A 91 -1.65 -2.70 3.74
CA VAL A 91 -0.62 -2.50 2.73
C VAL A 91 0.74 -2.50 3.41
N GLY A 92 1.70 -3.18 2.81
CA GLY A 92 3.06 -3.24 3.35
C GLY A 92 4.11 -2.93 2.30
N THR A 93 5.30 -2.54 2.77
CA THR A 93 6.40 -2.14 1.89
C THR A 93 7.57 -3.11 1.88
N ALA A 94 7.50 -4.20 2.63
CA ALA A 94 8.63 -5.15 2.68
C ALA A 94 8.98 -5.68 1.30
N ALA A 95 7.98 -6.08 0.50
CA ALA A 95 8.21 -6.64 -0.82
C ALA A 95 8.84 -5.64 -1.79
N ILE A 96 8.32 -4.40 -1.84
CA ILE A 96 8.87 -3.37 -2.73
C ILE A 96 10.26 -2.90 -2.28
N THR A 97 10.52 -2.88 -0.97
CA THR A 97 11.84 -2.56 -0.45
C THR A 97 12.86 -3.63 -0.86
N THR A 98 12.47 -4.92 -0.77
CA THR A 98 13.31 -6.04 -1.18
C THR A 98 13.64 -5.95 -2.68
N ARG A 99 12.71 -5.46 -3.49
CA ARG A 99 12.94 -5.25 -4.93
C ARG A 99 13.82 -4.03 -5.22
N GLY A 100 14.08 -3.18 -4.23
CA GLY A 100 14.93 -2.01 -4.38
C GLY A 100 14.20 -0.72 -4.74
N PHE A 101 12.89 -0.67 -4.55
CA PHE A 101 12.12 0.56 -4.81
C PHE A 101 12.66 1.71 -3.97
N THR A 102 12.71 2.89 -4.57
CA THR A 102 13.08 4.12 -3.88
C THR A 102 11.89 4.68 -3.10
N ALA A 103 12.15 5.67 -2.25
CA ALA A 103 11.09 6.37 -1.54
C ALA A 103 10.12 7.05 -2.51
N ASP A 104 10.64 7.69 -3.57
CA ASP A 104 9.80 8.36 -4.57
C ASP A 104 8.90 7.36 -5.29
N GLU A 105 9.42 6.18 -5.63
CA GLU A 105 8.63 5.12 -6.26
C GLU A 105 7.58 4.57 -5.30
N SER A 106 7.91 4.46 -4.02
CA SER A 106 6.96 4.01 -2.99
C SER A 106 5.82 5.01 -2.81
N LYS A 107 6.14 6.30 -2.83
CA LYS A 107 5.12 7.37 -2.82
C LYS A 107 4.19 7.23 -4.02
N ARG A 108 4.77 6.98 -5.20
CA ARG A 108 3.97 6.80 -6.41
C ARG A 108 3.03 5.60 -6.30
N VAL A 109 3.47 4.50 -5.69
CA VAL A 109 2.60 3.35 -5.43
C VAL A 109 1.41 3.78 -4.56
N GLY A 110 1.66 4.57 -3.52
CA GLY A 110 0.57 5.11 -2.68
C GLY A 110 -0.41 5.96 -3.49
N GLU A 111 0.10 6.82 -4.37
CA GLU A 111 -0.74 7.62 -5.27
C GLU A 111 -1.55 6.74 -6.22
N LEU A 112 -0.95 5.68 -6.73
CA LEU A 112 -1.64 4.76 -7.64
C LEU A 112 -2.74 3.96 -6.93
N ILE A 113 -2.54 3.61 -5.66
CA ILE A 113 -3.59 2.97 -4.86
C ILE A 113 -4.81 3.89 -4.78
N SER A 114 -4.60 5.14 -4.41
CA SER A 114 -5.66 6.14 -4.32
C SER A 114 -6.35 6.34 -5.67
N ALA A 115 -5.56 6.51 -6.73
CA ALA A 115 -6.08 6.73 -8.08
C ALA A 115 -6.93 5.54 -8.57
N ALA A 116 -6.49 4.31 -8.31
CA ALA A 116 -7.22 3.12 -8.72
C ALA A 116 -8.59 3.05 -8.05
N ILE A 117 -8.65 3.34 -6.76
CA ILE A 117 -9.92 3.32 -6.02
C ILE A 117 -10.85 4.43 -6.54
N ALA A 118 -10.30 5.63 -6.75
CA ALA A 118 -11.09 6.76 -7.25
C ALA A 118 -11.63 6.50 -8.66
N GLN A 119 -10.87 5.78 -9.49
CA GLN A 119 -11.20 5.51 -10.90
C GLN A 119 -11.65 4.08 -11.14
N ARG A 120 -12.17 3.42 -10.12
CA ARG A 120 -12.51 1.98 -10.16
C ARG A 120 -13.49 1.58 -11.25
N ASP A 121 -14.29 2.51 -11.73
CA ASP A 121 -15.27 2.23 -12.78
C ASP A 121 -14.78 2.70 -14.17
N ASP A 122 -13.53 3.18 -14.25
CA ASP A 122 -12.94 3.67 -15.50
C ASP A 122 -11.85 2.68 -15.95
N GLN A 123 -12.23 1.74 -16.80
CA GLN A 123 -11.30 0.69 -17.24
C GLN A 123 -10.07 1.24 -17.96
N PRO A 124 -10.19 2.23 -18.89
CA PRO A 124 -8.99 2.82 -19.49
C PRO A 124 -8.02 3.41 -18.47
N ALA A 125 -8.53 4.06 -17.44
CA ALA A 125 -7.68 4.61 -16.37
C ALA A 125 -6.99 3.50 -15.59
N LEU A 126 -7.71 2.42 -15.26
CA LEU A 126 -7.13 1.27 -14.57
C LEU A 126 -6.06 0.59 -15.41
N ASP A 127 -6.26 0.50 -16.73
CA ASP A 127 -5.28 -0.07 -17.64
C ASP A 127 -3.98 0.77 -17.63
N GLN A 128 -4.09 2.09 -17.61
CA GLN A 128 -2.93 2.98 -17.51
C GLN A 128 -2.20 2.81 -16.18
N ILE A 129 -2.94 2.68 -15.09
CA ILE A 129 -2.36 2.42 -13.76
C ILE A 129 -1.60 1.10 -13.78
N HIS A 130 -2.19 0.06 -14.36
CA HIS A 130 -1.55 -1.25 -14.48
C HIS A 130 -0.25 -1.16 -15.27
N GLN A 131 -0.25 -0.42 -16.40
CA GLN A 131 0.95 -0.22 -17.19
C GLN A 131 2.04 0.50 -16.40
N GLU A 132 1.68 1.49 -15.59
CA GLU A 132 2.65 2.17 -14.74
C GLU A 132 3.22 1.24 -13.67
N VAL A 133 2.39 0.40 -13.05
CA VAL A 133 2.85 -0.59 -12.08
C VAL A 133 3.84 -1.56 -12.74
N LEU A 134 3.52 -2.04 -13.94
CA LEU A 134 4.41 -2.92 -14.68
C LEU A 134 5.75 -2.24 -14.99
N ALA A 135 5.73 -0.98 -15.36
CA ALA A 135 6.95 -0.21 -15.62
C ALA A 135 7.80 -0.05 -14.36
N LEU A 136 7.16 0.22 -13.22
CA LEU A 136 7.87 0.33 -11.95
C LEU A 136 8.52 -1.01 -11.55
N THR A 137 7.79 -2.11 -11.68
CA THR A 137 8.35 -3.43 -11.33
C THR A 137 9.43 -3.86 -12.31
N ALA A 138 9.35 -3.45 -13.58
CA ALA A 138 10.38 -3.77 -14.58
C ALA A 138 11.73 -3.10 -14.27
N ARG A 139 11.71 -1.97 -13.56
CA ARG A 139 12.96 -1.30 -13.11
C ARG A 139 13.66 -2.09 -12.00
N HIS A 140 12.93 -2.96 -11.31
CA HIS A 140 13.41 -3.68 -10.14
C HIS A 140 13.06 -5.16 -10.25
N PRO A 141 13.60 -5.86 -11.26
CA PRO A 141 13.28 -7.27 -11.44
C PRO A 141 13.80 -8.09 -10.26
N LEU A 142 13.11 -9.18 -9.95
CA LEU A 142 13.57 -10.14 -8.97
C LEU A 142 14.83 -10.83 -9.53
N SER A 143 15.86 -10.84 -8.72
CA SER A 143 17.13 -11.48 -9.09
C SER A 143 17.13 -12.98 -8.75
#